data_b76820039c988b202817736af3306ddd
#
_entry.id   b76820039c988b202817736af3306ddd
#
_cell.length_a   1.000
_cell.length_b   1.000
_cell.length_c   1.000
_cell.angle_alpha   90.00
_cell.angle_beta   90.00
_cell.angle_gamma   90.00
#
_symmetry.space_group_name_H-M   'P 1'
#
loop_
_entity.id
_entity.type
_entity.pdbx_description
1 polymer ?
#
loop_
_entity_poly.entity_id
_entity_poly.type
_entity_poly.pdbx_seq_one_letter_code
_entity_poly.pdbx_strand_id
1 'polypeptide(L)'
;MPNLNEIGDRFIQALNEIRVTRPLETELLAREALALVRLRIQRQGGDENGADFGQYSDAVVPRWYFNKLMTSGSKKILERKGWFVSYKDARESRGLQTDTYDYTFTGRFFNELKSTIFSNDLVSTTAVIRGSHRS
;
A
#
# COMPACT_ATOMS: atom_id res chain seq x y z
N MET A 1 -14.59 7.28 50.83
CA MET A 1 -14.55 6.11 49.98
C MET A 1 -15.71 6.12 49.00
N PRO A 2 -15.50 5.90 47.74
CA PRO A 2 -16.60 5.70 46.80
C PRO A 2 -17.40 4.45 47.19
N ASN A 3 -18.72 4.52 47.09
CA ASN A 3 -19.58 3.37 47.36
C ASN A 3 -19.56 2.42 46.15
N LEU A 4 -20.11 1.21 46.34
CA LEU A 4 -20.13 0.15 45.29
C LEU A 4 -20.86 0.61 44.03
N ASN A 5 -21.89 1.45 44.16
CA ASN A 5 -22.62 1.97 42.98
C ASN A 5 -21.77 2.91 42.16
N GLU A 6 -21.05 3.83 42.83
CA GLU A 6 -20.11 4.75 42.12
C GLU A 6 -18.98 3.99 41.41
N ILE A 7 -18.44 2.91 41.99
CA ILE A 7 -17.43 2.05 41.36
C ILE A 7 -18.04 1.37 40.14
N GLY A 8 -19.26 0.85 40.27
CA GLY A 8 -20.00 0.24 39.16
C GLY A 8 -20.21 1.20 37.99
N ASP A 9 -20.66 2.41 38.28
CA ASP A 9 -20.90 3.44 37.25
C ASP A 9 -19.62 3.85 36.54
N ARG A 10 -18.52 4.02 37.26
CA ARG A 10 -17.19 4.33 36.67
C ARG A 10 -16.69 3.19 35.78
N PHE A 11 -16.93 1.95 36.20
CA PHE A 11 -16.54 0.77 35.41
C PHE A 11 -17.34 0.68 34.11
N ILE A 12 -18.66 0.89 34.15
CA ILE A 12 -19.53 0.93 32.97
C ILE A 12 -19.12 2.07 32.04
N GLN A 13 -18.82 3.24 32.57
CA GLN A 13 -18.34 4.37 31.78
C GLN A 13 -17.02 4.03 31.07
N ALA A 14 -16.04 3.43 31.77
CA ALA A 14 -14.78 3.01 31.20
C ALA A 14 -14.96 1.98 30.08
N LEU A 15 -15.85 1.00 30.27
CA LEU A 15 -16.19 0.01 29.23
C LEU A 15 -16.80 0.66 27.99
N ASN A 16 -17.68 1.64 28.17
CA ASN A 16 -18.29 2.37 27.06
C ASN A 16 -17.26 3.20 26.28
N GLU A 17 -16.34 3.84 26.98
CA GLU A 17 -15.22 4.58 26.35
C GLU A 17 -14.35 3.65 25.53
N ILE A 18 -13.96 2.49 26.04
CA ILE A 18 -13.20 1.46 25.32
C ILE A 18 -13.99 0.99 24.08
N ARG A 19 -15.28 0.75 24.22
CA ARG A 19 -16.14 0.32 23.13
C ARG A 19 -16.19 1.33 21.97
N VAL A 20 -16.19 2.63 22.28
CA VAL A 20 -16.21 3.71 21.28
C VAL A 20 -14.83 3.92 20.66
N THR A 21 -13.75 3.91 21.45
CA THR A 21 -12.38 4.25 20.99
C THR A 21 -11.67 3.10 20.29
N ARG A 22 -11.93 1.86 20.68
CA ARG A 22 -11.24 0.68 20.15
C ARG A 22 -11.31 0.52 18.63
N PRO A 23 -12.46 0.73 17.95
CA PRO A 23 -12.52 0.70 16.50
C PRO A 23 -11.66 1.77 15.85
N LEU A 24 -11.61 2.98 16.42
CA LEU A 24 -10.77 4.08 15.93
C LEU A 24 -9.28 3.77 16.08
N GLU A 25 -8.87 3.21 17.21
CA GLU A 25 -7.50 2.76 17.45
C GLU A 25 -7.09 1.65 16.47
N THR A 26 -7.97 0.67 16.24
CA THR A 26 -7.72 -0.41 15.28
C THR A 26 -7.60 0.13 13.86
N GLU A 27 -8.42 1.09 13.46
CA GLU A 27 -8.34 1.75 12.17
C GLU A 27 -7.01 2.50 12.01
N LEU A 28 -6.60 3.23 13.04
CA LEU A 28 -5.33 3.96 13.04
C LEU A 28 -4.14 3.00 12.88
N LEU A 29 -4.09 1.93 13.65
CA LEU A 29 -3.05 0.90 13.56
C LEU A 29 -3.02 0.24 12.18
N ALA A 30 -4.18 -0.02 11.59
CA ALA A 30 -4.29 -0.59 10.25
C ALA A 30 -3.75 0.37 9.17
N ARG A 31 -4.03 1.66 9.30
CA ARG A 31 -3.50 2.70 8.41
C ARG A 31 -1.98 2.84 8.54
N GLU A 32 -1.46 2.81 9.76
CA GLU A 32 -0.01 2.85 10.01
C GLU A 32 0.69 1.61 9.44
N ALA A 33 0.13 0.42 9.66
CA ALA A 33 0.64 -0.82 9.09
C ALA A 33 0.66 -0.78 7.56
N LEU A 34 -0.40 -0.27 6.94
CA LEU A 34 -0.48 -0.08 5.50
C LEU A 34 0.58 0.90 4.98
N ALA A 35 0.79 2.00 5.68
CA ALA A 35 1.82 2.98 5.33
C ALA A 35 3.23 2.38 5.42
N LEU A 36 3.51 1.56 6.45
CA LEU A 36 4.79 0.85 6.60
C LEU A 36 5.01 -0.18 5.49
N VAL A 37 3.98 -0.94 5.12
CA VAL A 37 4.05 -1.89 3.99
C VAL A 37 4.37 -1.15 2.69
N ARG A 38 3.69 -0.05 2.41
CA ARG A 38 3.98 0.78 1.24
C ARG A 38 5.41 1.32 1.25
N LEU A 39 5.86 1.84 2.37
CA LEU A 39 7.21 2.38 2.54
C LEU A 39 8.27 1.31 2.27
N ARG A 40 8.08 0.11 2.83
CA ARG A 40 9.00 -1.01 2.64
C ARG A 40 9.07 -1.43 1.18
N ILE A 41 7.95 -1.59 0.52
CA ILE A 41 7.90 -1.99 -0.90
C ILE A 41 8.50 -0.90 -1.79
N GLN A 42 8.12 0.36 -1.60
CA GLN A 42 8.50 1.46 -2.50
C GLN A 42 9.94 1.94 -2.29
N ARG A 43 10.44 1.92 -1.06
CA ARG A 43 11.78 2.45 -0.74
C ARG A 43 12.82 1.38 -0.54
N GLN A 44 12.45 0.26 0.05
CA GLN A 44 13.40 -0.80 0.40
C GLN A 44 13.41 -1.93 -0.63
N GLY A 45 12.33 -2.10 -1.41
CA GLY A 45 12.21 -3.13 -2.43
C GLY A 45 12.30 -4.56 -1.87
N GLY A 46 11.84 -4.76 -0.63
CA GLY A 46 11.99 -6.00 0.09
C GLY A 46 10.70 -6.56 0.65
N ASP A 47 10.69 -7.86 0.92
CA ASP A 47 9.62 -8.58 1.58
C ASP A 47 9.60 -8.35 3.11
N GLU A 48 8.74 -9.07 3.81
CA GLU A 48 8.62 -9.00 5.28
C GLU A 48 9.88 -9.45 6.03
N ASN A 49 10.72 -10.28 5.40
CA ASN A 49 11.97 -10.78 5.94
C ASN A 49 13.19 -9.94 5.52
N GLY A 50 12.97 -8.87 4.74
CA GLY A 50 14.02 -8.02 4.19
C GLY A 50 14.69 -8.59 2.95
N ALA A 51 14.17 -9.67 2.36
CA ALA A 51 14.65 -10.20 1.09
C ALA A 51 14.25 -9.26 -0.05
N ASP A 52 15.20 -8.99 -0.95
CA ASP A 52 15.01 -8.12 -2.10
C ASP A 52 14.03 -8.75 -3.10
N PHE A 53 13.10 -7.96 -3.63
CA PHE A 53 12.19 -8.40 -4.70
C PHE A 53 12.88 -8.62 -6.05
N GLY A 54 14.15 -8.26 -6.18
CA GLY A 54 14.90 -8.34 -7.42
C GLY A 54 14.84 -7.08 -8.26
N GLN A 55 15.32 -7.18 -9.48
CA GLN A 55 15.42 -6.07 -10.41
C GLN A 55 14.45 -6.20 -11.58
N TYR A 56 14.12 -5.07 -12.19
CA TYR A 56 13.32 -5.05 -13.40
C TYR A 56 14.08 -5.67 -14.58
N SER A 57 13.32 -6.31 -15.48
CA SER A 57 13.87 -6.98 -16.65
C SER A 57 14.55 -6.01 -17.64
N ASP A 58 15.72 -6.41 -18.12
CA ASP A 58 16.44 -5.77 -19.23
C ASP A 58 16.04 -6.31 -20.60
N ALA A 59 15.15 -7.32 -20.67
CA ALA A 59 14.66 -7.88 -21.90
C ALA A 59 13.98 -6.80 -22.76
N VAL A 60 14.37 -6.73 -24.04
CA VAL A 60 13.87 -5.73 -24.98
C VAL A 60 12.63 -6.24 -25.71
N VAL A 61 11.65 -5.35 -25.85
CA VAL A 61 10.42 -5.56 -26.61
C VAL A 61 10.15 -4.37 -27.51
N PRO A 62 9.32 -4.51 -28.57
CA PRO A 62 8.94 -3.35 -29.38
C PRO A 62 8.28 -2.26 -28.55
N ARG A 63 8.67 -1.02 -28.76
CA ARG A 63 8.23 0.15 -28.01
C ARG A 63 6.72 0.29 -27.90
N TRP A 64 5.96 -0.08 -28.93
CA TRP A 64 4.51 0.00 -28.95
C TRP A 64 3.83 -0.80 -27.84
N TYR A 65 4.51 -1.82 -27.29
CA TYR A 65 4.02 -2.62 -26.18
C TYR A 65 3.66 -1.80 -24.95
N PHE A 66 4.38 -0.70 -24.73
CA PHE A 66 4.18 0.20 -23.60
C PHE A 66 3.24 1.39 -23.89
N ASN A 67 2.72 1.54 -25.10
CA ASN A 67 1.96 2.73 -25.52
C ASN A 67 0.78 3.07 -24.61
N LYS A 68 0.06 2.06 -24.11
CA LYS A 68 -1.10 2.27 -23.23
C LYS A 68 -0.72 2.75 -21.83
N LEU A 69 0.51 2.49 -21.41
CA LEU A 69 1.01 2.79 -20.06
C LEU A 69 1.77 4.12 -19.99
N MET A 70 2.03 4.75 -21.14
CA MET A 70 2.85 5.93 -21.27
C MET A 70 2.02 7.19 -21.45
N THR A 71 2.46 8.28 -20.82
CA THR A 71 1.96 9.63 -21.10
C THR A 71 2.55 10.19 -22.40
N SER A 72 1.98 11.25 -22.96
CA SER A 72 2.48 11.87 -24.19
C SER A 72 3.95 12.33 -24.06
N GLY A 73 4.34 12.87 -22.91
CA GLY A 73 5.71 13.29 -22.63
C GLY A 73 6.67 12.11 -22.55
N SER A 74 6.30 11.07 -21.81
CA SER A 74 7.15 9.89 -21.64
C SER A 74 7.28 9.07 -22.93
N LYS A 75 6.27 9.06 -23.80
CA LYS A 75 6.37 8.46 -25.14
C LYS A 75 7.50 9.09 -25.97
N LYS A 76 7.58 10.42 -25.99
CA LYS A 76 8.65 11.13 -26.71
C LYS A 76 10.04 10.79 -26.17
N ILE A 77 10.17 10.63 -24.85
CA ILE A 77 11.44 10.23 -24.22
C ILE A 77 11.79 8.80 -24.61
N LEU A 78 10.81 7.88 -24.55
CA LEU A 78 11.00 6.49 -24.91
C LEU A 78 11.35 6.32 -26.41
N GLU A 79 10.76 7.14 -27.28
CA GLU A 79 11.06 7.16 -28.72
C GLU A 79 12.52 7.45 -29.03
N ARG A 80 13.18 8.29 -28.24
CA ARG A 80 14.61 8.61 -28.37
C ARG A 80 15.52 7.42 -28.05
N LYS A 81 15.02 6.44 -27.29
CA LYS A 81 15.77 5.21 -26.95
C LYS A 81 15.77 4.16 -28.05
N GLY A 82 14.92 4.30 -29.08
CA GLY A 82 14.86 3.42 -30.23
C GLY A 82 13.54 2.67 -30.36
N TRP A 83 13.53 1.69 -31.29
CA TRP A 83 12.35 0.86 -31.55
C TRP A 83 12.16 -0.26 -30.54
N PHE A 84 13.26 -0.87 -30.11
CA PHE A 84 13.29 -1.91 -29.08
C PHE A 84 13.73 -1.29 -27.74
N VAL A 85 12.94 -1.49 -26.71
CA VAL A 85 13.18 -0.90 -25.39
C VAL A 85 12.85 -1.93 -24.30
N SER A 86 13.52 -1.82 -23.15
CA SER A 86 13.24 -2.64 -21.99
C SER A 86 12.15 -2.04 -21.11
N TYR A 87 11.65 -2.83 -20.15
CA TYR A 87 10.74 -2.32 -19.13
C TYR A 87 11.41 -1.24 -18.26
N LYS A 88 12.72 -1.37 -18.00
CA LYS A 88 13.50 -0.31 -17.34
C LYS A 88 13.47 1.01 -18.11
N ASP A 89 13.66 0.96 -19.42
CA ASP A 89 13.59 2.15 -20.28
C ASP A 89 12.22 2.84 -20.21
N ALA A 90 11.14 2.06 -20.17
CA ALA A 90 9.80 2.58 -20.03
C ALA A 90 9.59 3.25 -18.67
N ARG A 91 10.08 2.66 -17.60
CA ARG A 91 10.04 3.25 -16.25
C ARG A 91 10.83 4.54 -16.17
N GLU A 92 12.07 4.53 -16.65
CA GLU A 92 12.95 5.70 -16.68
C GLU A 92 12.33 6.85 -17.47
N SER A 93 11.69 6.54 -18.60
CA SER A 93 10.97 7.55 -19.41
C SER A 93 9.80 8.20 -18.67
N ARG A 94 9.26 7.56 -17.64
CA ARG A 94 8.26 8.11 -16.73
C ARG A 94 8.83 8.76 -15.48
N GLY A 95 10.14 8.79 -15.31
CA GLY A 95 10.80 9.30 -14.12
C GLY A 95 10.68 8.37 -12.90
N LEU A 96 10.41 7.07 -13.13
CA LEU A 96 10.33 6.08 -12.06
C LEU A 96 11.69 5.42 -11.83
N GLN A 97 11.95 5.02 -10.57
CA GLN A 97 13.18 4.31 -10.24
C GLN A 97 13.24 2.92 -10.92
N THR A 98 14.44 2.41 -11.16
CA THR A 98 14.67 1.16 -11.89
C THR A 98 15.50 0.13 -11.14
N ASP A 99 15.94 0.46 -9.92
CA ASP A 99 16.90 -0.37 -9.17
C ASP A 99 16.27 -1.61 -8.56
N THR A 100 15.05 -1.45 -8.00
CA THR A 100 14.34 -2.53 -7.33
C THR A 100 12.87 -2.57 -7.73
N TYR A 101 12.25 -3.75 -7.61
CA TYR A 101 10.81 -3.87 -7.77
C TYR A 101 10.07 -3.10 -6.67
N ASP A 102 9.24 -2.14 -7.07
CA ASP A 102 8.43 -1.34 -6.15
C ASP A 102 6.93 -1.38 -6.46
N TYR A 103 6.53 -2.16 -7.47
CA TYR A 103 5.14 -2.28 -7.94
C TYR A 103 4.48 -0.96 -8.36
N THR A 104 5.29 0.06 -8.65
CA THR A 104 4.81 1.41 -8.96
C THR A 104 5.03 1.75 -10.43
N PHE A 105 4.13 1.35 -11.33
CA PHE A 105 4.17 1.85 -12.70
C PHE A 105 3.10 2.92 -12.93
N THR A 106 1.85 2.61 -12.60
CA THR A 106 0.71 3.52 -12.70
C THR A 106 0.23 4.04 -11.34
N GLY A 107 0.77 3.53 -10.24
CA GLY A 107 0.30 3.79 -8.88
C GLY A 107 -1.00 3.07 -8.49
N ARG A 108 -1.61 2.35 -9.42
CA ARG A 108 -2.92 1.71 -9.23
C ARG A 108 -2.92 0.70 -8.09
N PHE A 109 -1.89 -0.14 -8.00
CA PHE A 109 -1.75 -1.15 -6.95
C PHE A 109 -1.88 -0.51 -5.56
N PHE A 110 -1.12 0.55 -5.29
CA PHE A 110 -1.14 1.21 -3.99
C PHE A 110 -2.41 2.03 -3.75
N ASN A 111 -3.01 2.59 -4.80
CA ASN A 111 -4.28 3.31 -4.70
C ASN A 111 -5.46 2.40 -4.35
N GLU A 112 -5.39 1.14 -4.77
CA GLU A 112 -6.42 0.14 -4.51
C GLU A 112 -6.21 -0.62 -3.18
N LEU A 113 -5.04 -0.48 -2.56
CA LEU A 113 -4.73 -1.12 -1.28
C LEU A 113 -5.44 -0.38 -0.14
N LYS A 114 -6.34 -1.08 0.54
CA LYS A 114 -7.22 -0.51 1.58
C LYS A 114 -7.17 -1.30 2.87
N SER A 115 -7.41 -0.62 3.98
CA SER A 115 -7.74 -1.25 5.26
C SER A 115 -9.25 -1.22 5.50
N THR A 116 -9.80 -2.31 6.03
CA THR A 116 -11.23 -2.41 6.35
C THR A 116 -11.41 -3.03 7.72
N ILE A 117 -12.28 -2.45 8.54
CA ILE A 117 -12.64 -2.98 9.86
C ILE A 117 -13.82 -3.93 9.67
N PHE A 118 -13.66 -5.17 10.10
CA PHE A 118 -14.68 -6.22 9.97
C PHE A 118 -15.48 -6.47 11.23
N SER A 119 -14.91 -6.25 12.41
CA SER A 119 -15.55 -6.49 13.69
C SER A 119 -15.46 -5.25 14.55
N ASN A 120 -16.54 -4.94 15.22
CA ASN A 120 -16.72 -3.72 16.00
C ASN A 120 -17.31 -4.02 17.38
N ASP A 121 -17.14 -5.23 17.90
CA ASP A 121 -17.58 -5.58 19.24
C ASP A 121 -16.50 -5.25 20.29
N LEU A 122 -16.88 -5.36 21.57
CA LEU A 122 -16.01 -5.03 22.70
C LEU A 122 -14.81 -6.00 22.82
N VAL A 123 -14.98 -7.26 22.39
CA VAL A 123 -14.02 -8.34 22.59
C VAL A 123 -12.99 -8.40 21.47
N SER A 124 -13.40 -8.15 20.23
CA SER A 124 -12.53 -8.24 19.07
C SER A 124 -12.83 -7.15 18.05
N THR A 125 -11.79 -6.48 17.58
CA THR A 125 -11.85 -5.60 16.42
C THR A 125 -10.75 -6.03 15.46
N THR A 126 -11.14 -6.36 14.23
CA THR A 126 -10.22 -6.87 13.22
C THR A 126 -10.16 -5.91 12.03
N ALA A 127 -8.97 -5.52 11.66
CA ALA A 127 -8.71 -4.78 10.43
C ALA A 127 -7.97 -5.67 9.44
N VAL A 128 -8.35 -5.61 8.18
CA VAL A 128 -7.71 -6.34 7.10
C VAL A 128 -7.29 -5.38 6.00
N ILE A 129 -6.06 -5.57 5.53
CA ILE A 129 -5.52 -4.84 4.38
C ILE A 129 -5.82 -5.67 3.13
N ARG A 130 -6.49 -5.07 2.16
CA ARG A 130 -6.85 -5.73 0.90
C ARG A 130 -6.41 -4.90 -0.30
N GLY A 131 -5.86 -5.58 -1.30
CA GLY A 131 -5.73 -5.06 -2.65
C GLY A 131 -6.88 -5.54 -3.51
N SER A 132 -7.48 -4.69 -4.33
CA SER A 132 -8.45 -5.13 -5.33
C SER A 132 -7.70 -5.57 -6.59
N HIS A 133 -7.80 -6.85 -6.92
CA HIS A 133 -7.35 -7.38 -8.19
C HIS A 133 -8.55 -7.39 -9.15
N ARG A 134 -8.52 -6.53 -10.15
CA ARG A 134 -9.42 -6.68 -11.29
C ARG A 134 -8.67 -7.46 -12.37
N SER A 135 -9.13 -8.68 -12.59
CA SER A 135 -8.78 -9.49 -13.76
C SER A 135 -9.21 -8.80 -15.06
#